data_97db625f28716655f39ac6f6c1a13214
#
_entry.id   97db625f28716655f39ac6f6c1a13214
#
_cell.length_a   1.000
_cell.length_b   1.000
_cell.length_c   1.000
_cell.angle_alpha   90.00
_cell.angle_beta   90.00
_cell.angle_gamma   90.00
#
_symmetry.space_group_name_H-M   'P 1'
#
loop_
_entity.id
_entity.type
_entity.pdbx_description
1 polymer ?
#
loop_
_entity_poly.entity_id
_entity_poly.type
_entity_poly.pdbx_seq_one_letter_code
_entity_poly.pdbx_strand_id
1 'polypeptide(L)'
;MGKFNNYAQRMNEIAHAAFAEYREKEAAVKSAESRCNAYPRRNGADSAYMAKSARAEADLAEARNAFEQMRRRLFDDKRREIAAVRAELEKAVGDAFAADPTKVDMQTMELLRSGIMSADEYNRLIDKATANGNPTMARMIAQSAADMAERTKGDADVSRSYRLVSHKGKGMNGQEYLDAFDCLCRTFDRCERNFALTTKWDELTSPVAESF
;
A
#
# COMPACT_ATOMS: atom_id res chain seq x y z
N MET A 1 -4.77 1.96 -17.59
CA MET A 1 -5.13 1.87 -16.18
C MET A 1 -4.84 0.44 -15.72
N GLY A 2 -4.09 0.27 -14.64
CA GLY A 2 -3.76 -1.04 -14.11
C GLY A 2 -4.98 -1.79 -13.60
N LYS A 3 -4.90 -3.11 -13.57
CA LYS A 3 -6.01 -4.03 -13.24
C LYS A 3 -6.59 -3.83 -11.83
N PHE A 4 -5.77 -3.29 -10.89
CA PHE A 4 -6.13 -3.13 -9.48
C PHE A 4 -6.11 -1.67 -9.01
N ASN A 5 -6.07 -0.70 -9.93
CA ASN A 5 -6.00 0.73 -9.62
C ASN A 5 -7.14 1.24 -8.72
N ASN A 6 -8.33 0.62 -8.81
CA ASN A 6 -9.47 0.96 -7.95
C ASN A 6 -9.16 0.77 -6.44
N TYR A 7 -8.29 -0.16 -6.06
CA TYR A 7 -7.92 -0.38 -4.66
C TYR A 7 -6.99 0.72 -4.15
N ALA A 8 -6.04 1.18 -4.97
CA ALA A 8 -5.21 2.35 -4.66
C ALA A 8 -6.05 3.61 -4.54
N GLN A 9 -7.04 3.80 -5.42
CA GLN A 9 -7.97 4.93 -5.36
C GLN A 9 -8.80 4.92 -4.07
N ARG A 10 -9.38 3.77 -3.69
CA ARG A 10 -10.13 3.62 -2.44
C ARG A 10 -9.24 3.91 -1.22
N MET A 11 -7.99 3.46 -1.23
CA MET A 11 -7.04 3.78 -0.16
C MET A 11 -6.79 5.28 -0.06
N ASN A 12 -6.63 5.97 -1.18
CA ASN A 12 -6.45 7.42 -1.24
C ASN A 12 -7.69 8.16 -0.71
N GLU A 13 -8.90 7.74 -1.09
CA GLU A 13 -10.16 8.31 -0.59
C GLU A 13 -10.28 8.18 0.93
N ILE A 14 -9.96 7.00 1.49
CA ILE A 14 -9.97 6.78 2.94
C ILE A 14 -8.95 7.69 3.64
N ALA A 15 -7.75 7.81 3.10
CA ALA A 15 -6.70 8.65 3.67
C ALA A 15 -7.08 10.14 3.63
N HIS A 16 -7.57 10.63 2.50
CA HIS A 16 -8.01 12.03 2.38
C HIS A 16 -9.17 12.35 3.33
N ALA A 17 -10.14 11.46 3.46
CA ALA A 17 -11.26 11.61 4.41
C ALA A 17 -10.75 11.69 5.85
N ALA A 18 -9.84 10.78 6.25
CA ALA A 18 -9.23 10.78 7.57
C ALA A 18 -8.50 12.10 7.88
N PHE A 19 -7.70 12.55 6.92
CA PHE A 19 -6.89 13.77 7.10
C PHE A 19 -7.75 15.04 7.10
N ALA A 20 -8.84 15.08 6.34
CA ALA A 20 -9.78 16.19 6.34
C ALA A 20 -10.51 16.29 7.70
N GLU A 21 -11.03 15.17 8.20
CA GLU A 21 -11.71 15.11 9.50
C GLU A 21 -10.75 15.47 10.65
N TYR A 22 -9.53 14.97 10.62
CA TYR A 22 -8.51 15.34 11.61
C TYR A 22 -8.28 16.87 11.64
N ARG A 23 -8.08 17.51 10.46
CA ARG A 23 -7.84 18.96 10.38
C ARG A 23 -9.02 19.77 10.89
N GLU A 24 -10.24 19.35 10.58
CA GLU A 24 -11.45 20.01 11.09
C GLU A 24 -11.48 20.02 12.62
N LYS A 25 -11.20 18.88 13.25
CA LYS A 25 -11.21 18.75 14.71
C LYS A 25 -10.00 19.44 15.36
N GLU A 26 -8.83 19.43 14.72
CA GLU A 26 -7.66 20.19 15.17
C GLU A 26 -7.94 21.69 15.19
N ALA A 27 -8.69 22.20 14.21
CA ALA A 27 -9.07 23.61 14.17
C ALA A 27 -9.90 24.04 15.39
N ALA A 28 -10.73 23.15 15.94
CA ALA A 28 -11.48 23.41 17.17
C ALA A 28 -10.55 23.59 18.39
N VAL A 29 -9.50 22.75 18.49
CA VAL A 29 -8.49 22.88 19.55
C VAL A 29 -7.72 24.19 19.40
N LYS A 30 -7.26 24.54 18.19
CA LYS A 30 -6.58 25.81 17.92
C LYS A 30 -7.44 27.03 18.27
N SER A 31 -8.75 26.95 18.03
CA SER A 31 -9.70 28.00 18.45
C SER A 31 -9.78 28.11 19.96
N ALA A 32 -9.83 26.99 20.69
CA ALA A 32 -9.81 26.97 22.16
C ALA A 32 -8.48 27.52 22.72
N GLU A 33 -7.35 27.18 22.10
CA GLU A 33 -6.03 27.72 22.43
C GLU A 33 -5.97 29.24 22.27
N SER A 34 -6.51 29.77 21.18
CA SER A 34 -6.58 31.21 20.94
C SER A 34 -7.39 31.92 21.99
N ARG A 35 -8.55 31.34 22.42
CA ARG A 35 -9.34 31.88 23.50
C ARG A 35 -8.63 31.83 24.84
N CYS A 36 -7.94 30.76 25.17
CA CYS A 36 -7.13 30.62 26.36
C CYS A 36 -6.01 31.65 26.41
N ASN A 37 -5.32 31.87 25.30
CA ASN A 37 -4.24 32.85 25.18
C ASN A 37 -4.74 34.30 25.30
N ALA A 38 -6.02 34.57 25.01
CA ALA A 38 -6.62 35.91 25.22
C ALA A 38 -6.84 36.25 26.71
N TYR A 39 -6.91 35.22 27.59
CA TYR A 39 -7.12 35.38 29.02
C TYR A 39 -6.02 34.72 29.86
N PRO A 40 -4.74 35.12 29.71
CA PRO A 40 -3.65 34.55 30.49
C PRO A 40 -3.83 34.85 32.00
N ARG A 41 -3.40 33.91 32.85
CA ARG A 41 -3.43 34.15 34.31
C ARG A 41 -2.61 35.38 34.66
N ARG A 42 -3.23 36.29 35.44
CA ARG A 42 -2.62 37.53 35.93
C ARG A 42 -2.78 37.63 37.43
N ASN A 43 -1.65 37.85 38.13
CA ASN A 43 -1.70 38.14 39.58
C ASN A 43 -2.35 39.50 39.80
N GLY A 44 -3.30 39.53 40.74
CA GLY A 44 -4.01 40.77 41.06
C GLY A 44 -5.17 41.15 40.10
N ALA A 45 -5.55 40.26 39.19
CA ALA A 45 -6.74 40.43 38.34
C ALA A 45 -8.01 40.38 39.18
N ASP A 46 -9.08 41.08 38.73
CA ASP A 46 -10.39 41.02 39.38
C ASP A 46 -11.01 39.60 39.26
N SER A 47 -12.04 39.33 40.08
CA SER A 47 -12.68 38.02 40.15
C SER A 47 -13.34 37.62 38.83
N ALA A 48 -13.88 38.57 38.06
CA ALA A 48 -14.53 38.32 36.77
C ALA A 48 -13.52 37.90 35.70
N TYR A 49 -12.35 38.53 35.69
CA TYR A 49 -11.25 38.13 34.79
C TYR A 49 -10.71 36.75 35.16
N MET A 50 -10.50 36.46 36.45
CA MET A 50 -10.03 35.16 36.93
C MET A 50 -11.01 34.04 36.57
N ALA A 51 -12.30 34.26 36.67
CA ALA A 51 -13.31 33.31 36.25
C ALA A 51 -13.28 33.03 34.73
N LYS A 52 -13.07 34.07 33.91
CA LYS A 52 -12.93 33.92 32.46
C LYS A 52 -11.64 33.13 32.09
N SER A 53 -10.54 33.41 32.75
CA SER A 53 -9.29 32.68 32.56
C SER A 53 -9.44 31.20 32.91
N ALA A 54 -9.99 30.90 34.08
CA ALA A 54 -10.23 29.52 34.52
C ALA A 54 -11.15 28.72 33.56
N ARG A 55 -12.22 29.40 33.09
CA ARG A 55 -13.12 28.78 32.10
C ARG A 55 -12.44 28.49 30.77
N ALA A 56 -11.64 29.43 30.26
CA ALA A 56 -10.92 29.23 28.99
C ALA A 56 -9.88 28.10 29.10
N GLU A 57 -9.24 27.95 30.27
CA GLU A 57 -8.33 26.83 30.53
C GLU A 57 -9.08 25.49 30.58
N ALA A 58 -10.25 25.45 31.24
CA ALA A 58 -11.08 24.25 31.28
C ALA A 58 -11.60 23.86 29.90
N ASP A 59 -12.11 24.83 29.13
CA ASP A 59 -12.56 24.61 27.74
C ASP A 59 -11.44 24.06 26.85
N LEU A 60 -10.20 24.55 27.01
CA LEU A 60 -9.04 24.07 26.28
C LEU A 60 -8.67 22.62 26.67
N ALA A 61 -8.69 22.31 27.97
CA ALA A 61 -8.39 20.96 28.46
C ALA A 61 -9.44 19.96 27.95
N GLU A 62 -10.71 20.33 27.97
CA GLU A 62 -11.80 19.51 27.43
C GLU A 62 -11.65 19.31 25.93
N ALA A 63 -11.38 20.37 25.15
CA ALA A 63 -11.17 20.30 23.72
C ALA A 63 -9.99 19.37 23.34
N ARG A 64 -8.88 19.45 24.08
CA ARG A 64 -7.73 18.56 23.87
C ARG A 64 -8.04 17.11 24.18
N ASN A 65 -8.72 16.82 25.29
CA ASN A 65 -9.11 15.47 25.66
C ASN A 65 -10.09 14.86 24.63
N ALA A 66 -11.08 15.61 24.21
CA ALA A 66 -12.05 15.19 23.20
C ALA A 66 -11.34 14.91 21.86
N PHE A 67 -10.39 15.77 21.47
CA PHE A 67 -9.61 15.62 20.25
C PHE A 67 -8.75 14.34 20.26
N GLU A 68 -8.02 14.06 21.35
CA GLU A 68 -7.20 12.86 21.45
C GLU A 68 -8.03 11.57 21.42
N GLN A 69 -9.20 11.56 22.07
CA GLN A 69 -10.11 10.41 22.01
C GLN A 69 -10.66 10.20 20.59
N MET A 70 -11.10 11.29 19.95
CA MET A 70 -11.59 11.26 18.58
C MET A 70 -10.50 10.80 17.62
N ARG A 71 -9.29 11.37 17.72
CA ARG A 71 -8.15 11.01 16.88
C ARG A 71 -7.88 9.51 16.90
N ARG A 72 -7.81 8.90 18.08
CA ARG A 72 -7.59 7.45 18.21
C ARG A 72 -8.69 6.65 17.51
N ARG A 73 -9.96 6.98 17.77
CA ARG A 73 -11.10 6.30 17.14
C ARG A 73 -11.08 6.45 15.62
N LEU A 74 -10.87 7.65 15.12
CA LEU A 74 -10.82 7.95 13.69
C LEU A 74 -9.80 7.07 12.99
N PHE A 75 -8.55 7.05 13.46
CA PHE A 75 -7.50 6.27 12.81
C PHE A 75 -7.71 4.76 12.97
N ASP A 76 -8.23 4.29 14.09
CA ASP A 76 -8.58 2.88 14.27
C ASP A 76 -9.70 2.44 13.33
N ASP A 77 -10.73 3.26 13.15
CA ASP A 77 -11.83 2.97 12.23
C ASP A 77 -11.33 2.97 10.77
N LYS A 78 -10.49 3.94 10.40
CA LYS A 78 -9.91 3.99 9.05
C LYS A 78 -8.96 2.83 8.77
N ARG A 79 -8.19 2.35 9.75
CA ARG A 79 -7.40 1.12 9.61
C ARG A 79 -8.29 -0.10 9.36
N ARG A 80 -9.46 -0.19 9.96
CA ARG A 80 -10.41 -1.28 9.67
C ARG A 80 -10.94 -1.20 8.23
N GLU A 81 -11.28 0.01 7.76
CA GLU A 81 -11.69 0.23 6.37
C GLU A 81 -10.56 -0.16 5.40
N ILE A 82 -9.32 0.26 5.66
CA ILE A 82 -8.14 -0.08 4.86
C ILE A 82 -7.89 -1.59 4.87
N ALA A 83 -8.00 -2.25 6.02
CA ALA A 83 -7.82 -3.70 6.13
C ALA A 83 -8.89 -4.46 5.32
N ALA A 84 -10.12 -3.98 5.26
CA ALA A 84 -11.16 -4.55 4.41
C ALA A 84 -10.82 -4.42 2.92
N VAL A 85 -10.36 -3.24 2.48
CA VAL A 85 -9.92 -3.01 1.09
C VAL A 85 -8.74 -3.92 0.74
N ARG A 86 -7.79 -4.10 1.66
CA ARG A 86 -6.65 -5.01 1.47
C ARG A 86 -7.08 -6.47 1.31
N ALA A 87 -8.04 -6.92 2.12
CA ALA A 87 -8.56 -8.29 2.02
C ALA A 87 -9.29 -8.52 0.68
N GLU A 88 -10.04 -7.53 0.20
CA GLU A 88 -10.66 -7.59 -1.12
C GLU A 88 -9.61 -7.63 -2.24
N LEU A 89 -8.55 -6.82 -2.15
CA LEU A 89 -7.43 -6.83 -3.10
C LEU A 89 -6.74 -8.22 -3.10
N GLU A 90 -6.45 -8.78 -1.93
CA GLU A 90 -5.82 -10.09 -1.79
C GLU A 90 -6.64 -11.19 -2.47
N LYS A 91 -7.95 -11.17 -2.27
CA LYS A 91 -8.87 -12.08 -2.97
C LYS A 91 -8.84 -11.85 -4.49
N ALA A 92 -8.94 -10.60 -4.94
CA ALA A 92 -8.95 -10.26 -6.36
C ALA A 92 -7.62 -10.62 -7.06
N VAL A 93 -6.49 -10.43 -6.38
CA VAL A 93 -5.17 -10.87 -6.84
C VAL A 93 -5.12 -12.40 -6.88
N GLY A 94 -5.56 -13.08 -5.83
CA GLY A 94 -5.64 -14.54 -5.79
C GLY A 94 -6.45 -15.11 -6.96
N ASP A 95 -7.63 -14.56 -7.21
CA ASP A 95 -8.50 -14.98 -8.31
C ASP A 95 -7.87 -14.68 -9.68
N ALA A 96 -7.23 -13.52 -9.84
CA ALA A 96 -6.63 -13.10 -11.10
C ALA A 96 -5.37 -13.88 -11.49
N PHE A 97 -4.62 -14.33 -10.47
CA PHE A 97 -3.38 -15.09 -10.65
C PHE A 97 -3.53 -16.57 -10.26
N ALA A 98 -4.75 -17.05 -10.04
CA ALA A 98 -5.02 -18.47 -9.81
C ALA A 98 -4.48 -19.33 -10.96
N ALA A 99 -3.99 -20.52 -10.64
CA ALA A 99 -3.57 -21.46 -11.66
C ALA A 99 -4.79 -21.96 -12.45
N ASP A 100 -4.76 -21.76 -13.75
CA ASP A 100 -5.81 -22.21 -14.67
C ASP A 100 -5.26 -23.31 -15.59
N PRO A 101 -5.58 -24.59 -15.34
CA PRO A 101 -5.09 -25.71 -16.17
C PRO A 101 -5.51 -25.61 -17.63
N THR A 102 -6.61 -24.93 -17.93
CA THR A 102 -7.13 -24.80 -19.31
C THR A 102 -6.25 -23.86 -20.17
N LYS A 103 -5.45 -23.02 -19.51
CA LYS A 103 -4.51 -22.09 -20.16
C LYS A 103 -3.11 -22.68 -20.36
N VAL A 104 -2.92 -23.96 -20.07
CA VAL A 104 -1.64 -24.65 -20.26
C VAL A 104 -1.52 -25.10 -21.72
N ASP A 105 -0.54 -24.57 -22.44
CA ASP A 105 -0.19 -25.00 -23.78
C ASP A 105 0.72 -26.24 -23.71
N MET A 106 0.16 -27.39 -24.04
CA MET A 106 0.88 -28.67 -23.98
C MET A 106 2.05 -28.74 -24.96
N GLN A 107 1.97 -28.09 -26.12
CA GLN A 107 3.06 -28.05 -27.08
C GLN A 107 4.27 -27.28 -26.53
N THR A 108 4.00 -26.12 -25.93
CA THR A 108 5.03 -25.36 -25.21
C THR A 108 5.60 -26.18 -24.04
N MET A 109 4.81 -26.95 -23.32
CA MET A 109 5.29 -27.81 -22.23
C MET A 109 6.19 -28.93 -22.72
N GLU A 110 5.92 -29.51 -23.86
CA GLU A 110 6.82 -30.53 -24.48
C GLU A 110 8.16 -29.91 -24.88
N LEU A 111 8.16 -28.70 -25.47
CA LEU A 111 9.38 -27.98 -25.78
C LEU A 111 10.21 -27.67 -24.52
N LEU A 112 9.57 -27.23 -23.44
CA LEU A 112 10.23 -26.97 -22.16
C LEU A 112 10.88 -28.24 -21.59
N ARG A 113 10.20 -29.38 -21.69
CA ARG A 113 10.70 -30.69 -21.21
C ARG A 113 11.88 -31.19 -22.03
N SER A 114 11.95 -30.86 -23.30
CA SER A 114 13.06 -31.30 -24.19
C SER A 114 14.41 -30.74 -23.74
N GLY A 115 14.43 -29.60 -23.04
CA GLY A 115 15.66 -28.97 -22.54
C GLY A 115 16.56 -28.39 -23.63
N ILE A 116 16.08 -28.26 -24.87
CA ILE A 116 16.85 -27.75 -26.01
C ILE A 116 16.84 -26.22 -26.13
N MET A 117 15.93 -25.56 -25.41
CA MET A 117 15.68 -24.11 -25.51
C MET A 117 16.74 -23.31 -24.76
N SER A 118 17.20 -22.22 -25.37
CA SER A 118 18.07 -21.22 -24.75
C SER A 118 17.32 -20.34 -23.73
N ALA A 119 18.07 -19.67 -22.84
CA ALA A 119 17.51 -18.75 -21.89
C ALA A 119 16.73 -17.60 -22.57
N ASP A 120 17.17 -17.15 -23.75
CA ASP A 120 16.47 -16.10 -24.51
C ASP A 120 15.12 -16.61 -25.05
N GLU A 121 15.03 -17.86 -25.46
CA GLU A 121 13.75 -18.44 -25.89
C GLU A 121 12.78 -18.58 -24.71
N TYR A 122 13.25 -19.01 -23.55
CA TYR A 122 12.46 -19.00 -22.31
C TYR A 122 11.95 -17.59 -21.98
N ASN A 123 12.81 -16.57 -22.10
CA ASN A 123 12.42 -15.19 -21.83
C ASN A 123 11.31 -14.72 -22.78
N ARG A 124 11.44 -15.01 -24.10
CA ARG A 124 10.40 -14.69 -25.09
C ARG A 124 9.07 -15.40 -24.80
N LEU A 125 9.11 -16.66 -24.34
CA LEU A 125 7.89 -17.37 -23.95
C LEU A 125 7.22 -16.77 -22.72
N ILE A 126 8.00 -16.33 -21.72
CA ILE A 126 7.43 -15.59 -20.56
C ILE A 126 6.80 -14.29 -21.02
N ASP A 127 7.47 -13.51 -21.88
CA ASP A 127 6.92 -12.25 -22.40
C ASP A 127 5.61 -12.48 -23.15
N LYS A 128 5.55 -13.52 -23.98
CA LYS A 128 4.33 -13.91 -24.69
C LYS A 128 3.22 -14.34 -23.74
N ALA A 129 3.54 -15.15 -22.73
CA ALA A 129 2.57 -15.58 -21.73
C ALA A 129 2.01 -14.39 -20.93
N THR A 130 2.88 -13.44 -20.58
CA THR A 130 2.51 -12.21 -19.90
C THR A 130 1.60 -11.33 -20.76
N ALA A 131 2.00 -11.07 -22.00
CA ALA A 131 1.22 -10.26 -22.94
C ALA A 131 -0.18 -10.84 -23.19
N ASN A 132 -0.31 -12.17 -23.13
CA ASN A 132 -1.58 -12.90 -23.30
C ASN A 132 -2.38 -13.01 -21.98
N GLY A 133 -1.92 -12.41 -20.88
CA GLY A 133 -2.59 -12.51 -19.58
C GLY A 133 -2.66 -13.94 -19.05
N ASN A 134 -1.62 -14.75 -19.27
CA ASN A 134 -1.54 -16.13 -18.87
C ASN A 134 -0.47 -16.36 -17.77
N PRO A 135 -0.77 -16.02 -16.50
CA PRO A 135 0.19 -16.17 -15.41
C PRO A 135 0.51 -17.62 -15.08
N THR A 136 -0.41 -18.56 -15.38
CA THR A 136 -0.17 -19.99 -15.20
C THR A 136 0.98 -20.44 -16.07
N MET A 137 0.92 -20.13 -17.36
CA MET A 137 1.98 -20.49 -18.31
C MET A 137 3.30 -19.81 -17.98
N ALA A 138 3.28 -18.52 -17.62
CA ALA A 138 4.47 -17.78 -17.23
C ALA A 138 5.19 -18.43 -16.02
N ARG A 139 4.45 -18.85 -15.00
CA ARG A 139 5.02 -19.56 -13.84
C ARG A 139 5.58 -20.94 -14.17
N MET A 140 4.91 -21.69 -15.07
CA MET A 140 5.40 -22.99 -15.52
C MET A 140 6.70 -22.86 -16.30
N ILE A 141 6.81 -21.87 -17.18
CA ILE A 141 8.04 -21.56 -17.92
C ILE A 141 9.15 -21.16 -16.93
N ALA A 142 8.82 -20.34 -15.93
CA ALA A 142 9.77 -19.92 -14.89
C ALA A 142 10.30 -21.09 -14.06
N GLN A 143 9.44 -22.05 -13.72
CA GLN A 143 9.87 -23.26 -13.02
C GLN A 143 10.80 -24.10 -13.88
N SER A 144 10.45 -24.30 -15.16
CA SER A 144 11.31 -25.02 -16.10
C SER A 144 12.66 -24.32 -16.30
N ALA A 145 12.68 -22.97 -16.33
CA ALA A 145 13.93 -22.21 -16.37
C ALA A 145 14.78 -22.40 -15.10
N ALA A 146 14.15 -22.51 -13.93
CA ALA A 146 14.85 -22.82 -12.68
C ALA A 146 15.52 -24.21 -12.75
N ASP A 147 14.81 -25.20 -13.28
CA ASP A 147 15.34 -26.56 -13.45
C ASP A 147 16.51 -26.58 -14.43
N MET A 148 16.45 -25.78 -15.51
CA MET A 148 17.57 -25.62 -16.46
C MET A 148 18.76 -24.91 -15.80
N ALA A 149 18.56 -23.90 -14.97
CA ALA A 149 19.64 -23.26 -14.23
C ALA A 149 20.38 -24.24 -13.32
N GLU A 150 19.67 -25.18 -12.71
CA GLU A 150 20.29 -26.23 -11.90
C GLU A 150 21.06 -27.25 -12.76
N ARG A 151 20.54 -27.63 -13.92
CA ARG A 151 21.21 -28.55 -14.86
C ARG A 151 22.49 -27.97 -15.47
N THR A 152 22.54 -26.64 -15.63
CA THR A 152 23.64 -25.90 -16.24
C THR A 152 24.60 -25.28 -15.21
N LYS A 153 24.60 -25.76 -13.97
CA LYS A 153 25.46 -25.21 -12.88
C LYS A 153 26.96 -25.20 -13.23
N GLY A 154 27.42 -26.07 -14.10
CA GLY A 154 28.81 -26.12 -14.56
C GLY A 154 29.22 -24.91 -15.42
N ASP A 155 28.26 -24.21 -16.00
CA ASP A 155 28.46 -22.96 -16.74
C ASP A 155 27.72 -21.82 -15.98
N ALA A 156 28.51 -20.99 -15.30
CA ALA A 156 27.97 -19.96 -14.41
C ALA A 156 27.14 -18.90 -15.15
N ASP A 157 27.54 -18.54 -16.38
CA ASP A 157 26.85 -17.50 -17.17
C ASP A 157 25.55 -18.04 -17.74
N VAL A 158 25.53 -19.25 -18.24
CA VAL A 158 24.30 -19.89 -18.71
C VAL A 158 23.31 -20.11 -17.56
N SER A 159 23.77 -20.65 -16.44
CA SER A 159 22.96 -20.85 -15.24
C SER A 159 22.35 -19.54 -14.74
N ARG A 160 23.14 -18.45 -14.74
CA ARG A 160 22.68 -17.12 -14.35
C ARG A 160 21.58 -16.61 -15.28
N SER A 161 21.72 -16.79 -16.58
CA SER A 161 20.71 -16.36 -17.56
C SER A 161 19.37 -17.04 -17.32
N TYR A 162 19.33 -18.36 -17.07
CA TYR A 162 18.11 -19.08 -16.74
C TYR A 162 17.52 -18.63 -15.38
N ARG A 163 18.36 -18.34 -14.37
CA ARG A 163 17.88 -17.80 -13.08
C ARG A 163 17.17 -16.47 -13.24
N LEU A 164 17.68 -15.55 -14.06
CA LEU A 164 17.04 -14.27 -14.34
C LEU A 164 15.64 -14.47 -14.96
N VAL A 165 15.52 -15.37 -15.92
CA VAL A 165 14.24 -15.74 -16.52
C VAL A 165 13.29 -16.33 -15.50
N SER A 166 13.78 -17.25 -14.65
CA SER A 166 12.97 -17.84 -13.57
C SER A 166 12.43 -16.78 -12.61
N HIS A 167 13.25 -15.81 -12.20
CA HIS A 167 12.82 -14.73 -11.33
C HIS A 167 11.71 -13.87 -11.96
N LYS A 168 11.85 -13.53 -13.24
CA LYS A 168 10.86 -12.77 -13.98
C LYS A 168 9.47 -13.42 -13.96
N GLY A 169 9.41 -14.73 -14.20
CA GLY A 169 8.13 -15.43 -14.24
C GLY A 169 7.57 -15.81 -12.84
N LYS A 170 8.44 -15.98 -11.84
CA LYS A 170 7.99 -16.22 -10.46
C LYS A 170 7.29 -15.01 -9.87
N GLY A 171 7.66 -13.79 -10.26
CA GLY A 171 6.97 -12.54 -9.87
C GLY A 171 5.55 -12.43 -10.42
N MET A 172 5.12 -13.30 -11.33
CA MET A 172 3.78 -13.30 -11.91
C MET A 172 2.74 -13.97 -10.99
N ASN A 173 2.74 -13.64 -9.72
CA ASN A 173 1.78 -14.10 -8.71
C ASN A 173 0.93 -12.96 -8.12
N GLY A 174 1.18 -11.72 -8.58
CA GLY A 174 0.48 -10.53 -8.10
C GLY A 174 0.94 -10.04 -6.73
N GLN A 175 2.02 -10.59 -6.16
CA GLN A 175 2.55 -10.15 -4.86
C GLN A 175 2.96 -8.68 -4.88
N GLU A 176 3.40 -8.17 -6.03
CA GLU A 176 3.76 -6.78 -6.22
C GLU A 176 2.62 -5.80 -5.89
N TYR A 177 1.37 -6.17 -6.19
CA TYR A 177 0.20 -5.34 -5.85
C TYR A 177 -0.08 -5.32 -4.35
N LEU A 178 0.11 -6.46 -3.68
CA LEU A 178 -0.03 -6.55 -2.22
C LEU A 178 1.08 -5.74 -1.52
N ASP A 179 2.32 -5.86 -1.99
CA ASP A 179 3.47 -5.12 -1.46
C ASP A 179 3.31 -3.61 -1.67
N ALA A 180 2.78 -3.20 -2.83
CA ALA A 180 2.46 -1.82 -3.14
C ALA A 180 1.36 -1.29 -2.19
N PHE A 181 0.28 -2.06 -1.97
CA PHE A 181 -0.77 -1.68 -1.03
C PHE A 181 -0.25 -1.57 0.40
N ASP A 182 0.57 -2.51 0.84
CA ASP A 182 1.21 -2.49 2.17
C ASP A 182 2.16 -1.27 2.31
N CYS A 183 2.75 -0.78 1.22
CA CYS A 183 3.51 0.47 1.20
C CYS A 183 2.60 1.69 1.44
N LEU A 184 1.42 1.73 0.83
CA LEU A 184 0.40 2.76 1.11
C LEU A 184 -0.04 2.74 2.57
N CYS A 185 -0.29 1.55 3.15
CA CYS A 185 -0.63 1.38 4.56
C CYS A 185 0.46 1.94 5.49
N ARG A 186 1.73 1.61 5.23
CA ARG A 186 2.86 2.14 6.01
C ARG A 186 2.98 3.66 5.89
N THR A 187 2.68 4.22 4.73
CA THR A 187 2.68 5.67 4.51
C THR A 187 1.55 6.34 5.29
N PHE A 188 0.37 5.73 5.35
CA PHE A 188 -0.76 6.20 6.16
C PHE A 188 -0.40 6.24 7.66
N ASP A 189 0.17 5.17 8.19
CA ASP A 189 0.64 5.11 9.58
C ASP A 189 1.74 6.13 9.88
N ARG A 190 2.59 6.42 8.90
CA ARG A 190 3.61 7.47 9.01
C ARG A 190 2.98 8.86 9.06
N CYS A 191 1.95 9.12 8.26
CA CYS A 191 1.19 10.37 8.27
C CYS A 191 0.43 10.57 9.60
N GLU A 192 -0.13 9.52 10.18
CA GLU A 192 -0.76 9.59 11.51
C GLU A 192 0.25 9.99 12.60
N ARG A 193 1.46 9.43 12.56
CA ARG A 193 2.53 9.76 13.52
C ARG A 193 3.12 11.15 13.30
N ASN A 194 3.14 11.62 12.07
CA ASN A 194 3.63 12.93 11.70
C ASN A 194 2.64 13.61 10.75
N PHE A 195 1.68 14.32 11.34
CA PHE A 195 0.56 14.90 10.60
C PHE A 195 0.97 15.95 9.57
N ALA A 196 2.15 16.55 9.69
CA ALA A 196 2.69 17.46 8.67
C ALA A 196 2.88 16.76 7.31
N LEU A 197 3.04 15.43 7.28
CA LEU A 197 3.16 14.67 6.05
C LEU A 197 1.85 14.48 5.28
N THR A 198 0.70 14.72 5.92
CA THR A 198 -0.60 14.55 5.26
C THR A 198 -0.82 15.49 4.08
N THR A 199 -0.15 16.66 4.07
CA THR A 199 -0.17 17.59 2.95
C THR A 199 0.64 17.11 1.75
N LYS A 200 1.50 16.12 1.97
CA LYS A 200 2.36 15.49 0.96
C LYS A 200 1.90 14.08 0.60
N TRP A 201 0.71 13.68 1.04
CA TRP A 201 0.20 12.32 0.83
C TRP A 201 0.26 11.92 -0.64
N ASP A 202 -0.31 12.73 -1.54
CA ASP A 202 -0.35 12.43 -2.97
C ASP A 202 1.05 12.34 -3.58
N GLU A 203 1.97 13.22 -3.18
CA GLU A 203 3.37 13.19 -3.60
C GLU A 203 4.08 11.90 -3.15
N LEU A 204 3.83 11.47 -1.91
CA LEU A 204 4.44 10.28 -1.31
C LEU A 204 3.88 8.98 -1.87
N THR A 205 2.64 8.97 -2.34
CA THR A 205 1.94 7.76 -2.78
C THR A 205 1.81 7.62 -4.29
N SER A 206 1.98 8.69 -5.06
CA SER A 206 1.89 8.67 -6.54
C SER A 206 2.76 7.59 -7.19
N PRO A 207 4.07 7.44 -6.84
CA PRO A 207 4.90 6.40 -7.45
C PRO A 207 4.43 4.98 -7.17
N VAL A 208 3.78 4.78 -6.00
CA VAL A 208 3.24 3.47 -5.60
C VAL A 208 1.91 3.22 -6.29
N ALA A 209 1.06 4.24 -6.38
CA ALA A 209 -0.26 4.14 -7.04
C ALA A 209 -0.13 3.83 -8.55
N GLU A 210 0.93 4.28 -9.20
CA GLU A 210 1.21 3.98 -10.62
C GLU A 210 1.56 2.50 -10.87
N SER A 211 1.91 1.74 -9.83
CA SER A 211 2.24 0.31 -9.94
C SER A 211 1.01 -0.61 -9.95
N PHE A 212 -0.20 -0.09 -9.69
CA PHE A 212 -1.47 -0.82 -9.73
C PHE A 212 -2.06 -0.82 -11.13
#